data_13a8f3c315f1ec8b0d123b74be05919d
#
_entry.id   13a8f3c315f1ec8b0d123b74be05919d
#
_cell.length_a   1.000
_cell.length_b   1.000
_cell.length_c   1.000
_cell.angle_alpha   90.00
_cell.angle_beta   90.00
_cell.angle_gamma   90.00
#
_symmetry.space_group_name_H-M   'P 1'
#
loop_
_entity.id
_entity.type
_entity.pdbx_description
1 polymer ?
#
loop_
_entity_poly.entity_id
_entity_poly.type
_entity_poly.pdbx_seq_one_letter_code
_entity_poly.pdbx_strand_id
1 'polypeptide(L)'
;MLHSVHLAKNGIRGLVLLGSTGEAIHLSRTERFDLISGVRKGLTEAGFPDYPIMAGVLTNSVDEALEWLGDSKKAGAQWGLVLAPGYFGNAANQTNIQEWYTLVADASPIPILTYVASHSLNYAGGISSSEC
;
A
#
# COMPACT_ATOMS: atom_id res chain seq x y z
N MET A 1 5.44 15.32 7.04
CA MET A 1 6.44 16.04 6.22
C MET A 1 7.82 16.10 6.87
N LEU A 2 8.03 16.78 7.99
CA LEU A 2 9.35 16.89 8.67
C LEU A 2 10.00 15.52 8.97
N HIS A 3 9.22 14.55 9.43
CA HIS A 3 9.71 13.20 9.75
C HIS A 3 10.24 12.47 8.50
N SER A 4 9.54 12.53 7.37
CA SER A 4 9.96 11.88 6.12
C SER A 4 11.28 12.44 5.60
N VAL A 5 11.45 13.75 5.67
CA VAL A 5 12.72 14.43 5.31
C VAL A 5 13.85 14.04 6.27
N HIS A 6 13.56 13.94 7.57
CA HIS A 6 14.52 13.46 8.56
C HIS A 6 15.01 12.05 8.24
N LEU A 7 14.09 11.13 7.93
CA LEU A 7 14.45 9.75 7.57
C LEU A 7 15.33 9.70 6.31
N ALA A 8 14.97 10.45 5.27
CA ALA A 8 15.75 10.52 4.03
C ALA A 8 17.17 11.04 4.27
N LYS A 9 17.32 12.10 5.07
CA LYS A 9 18.64 12.66 5.44
C LYS A 9 19.50 11.72 6.27
N ASN A 10 18.87 10.78 6.99
CA ASN A 10 19.56 9.78 7.82
C ASN A 10 19.74 8.43 7.12
N GLY A 11 19.63 8.37 5.79
CA GLY A 11 20.00 7.20 5.00
C GLY A 11 18.91 6.15 4.78
N ILE A 12 17.68 6.40 5.20
CA ILE A 12 16.53 5.58 4.80
C ILE A 12 16.31 5.79 3.29
N ARG A 13 16.15 4.72 2.53
CA ARG A 13 16.19 4.74 1.06
C ARG A 13 14.82 4.79 0.38
N GLY A 14 13.75 4.73 1.13
CA GLY A 14 12.38 4.78 0.63
C GLY A 14 11.39 4.71 1.78
N LEU A 15 10.15 5.11 1.53
CA LEU A 15 9.09 5.13 2.54
C LEU A 15 7.89 4.32 2.07
N VAL A 16 7.33 3.55 3.00
CA VAL A 16 5.97 3.03 2.87
C VAL A 16 5.06 3.96 3.66
N LEU A 17 4.14 4.61 2.97
CA LEU A 17 3.11 5.46 3.56
C LEU A 17 1.80 4.68 3.62
N LEU A 18 0.95 5.00 4.57
CA LEU A 18 -0.41 4.44 4.64
C LEU A 18 -0.43 2.91 4.82
N GLY A 19 0.52 2.37 5.57
CA GLY A 19 0.48 0.97 6.00
C GLY A 19 -0.41 0.77 7.24
N SER A 20 -0.54 -0.48 7.68
CA SER A 20 -1.35 -0.85 8.86
C SER A 20 -0.90 -0.14 10.13
N THR A 21 0.41 -0.07 10.37
CA THR A 21 1.00 0.63 11.52
C THR A 21 0.95 2.15 11.39
N GLY A 22 0.70 2.66 10.18
CA GLY A 22 0.44 4.08 9.91
C GLY A 22 -1.03 4.46 10.07
N GLU A 23 -1.86 3.57 10.64
CA GLU A 23 -3.28 3.80 10.94
C GLU A 23 -4.12 4.26 9.73
N ALA A 24 -3.69 3.87 8.52
CA ALA A 24 -4.27 4.33 7.25
C ALA A 24 -5.77 4.05 7.10
N ILE A 25 -6.28 3.05 7.80
CA ILE A 25 -7.70 2.68 7.77
C ILE A 25 -8.62 3.79 8.33
N HIS A 26 -8.06 4.69 9.14
CA HIS A 26 -8.80 5.80 9.74
C HIS A 26 -8.82 7.06 8.87
N LEU A 27 -8.08 7.07 7.76
CA LEU A 27 -7.96 8.22 6.88
C LEU A 27 -8.98 8.17 5.74
N SER A 28 -9.63 9.30 5.49
CA SER A 28 -10.46 9.50 4.31
C SER A 28 -9.60 9.47 3.02
N ARG A 29 -10.25 9.31 1.88
CA ARG A 29 -9.60 9.34 0.57
C ARG A 29 -8.81 10.63 0.34
N THR A 30 -9.39 11.78 0.71
CA THR A 30 -8.75 13.09 0.58
C THR A 30 -7.49 13.19 1.46
N GLU A 31 -7.58 12.80 2.73
CA GLU A 31 -6.44 12.81 3.65
C GLU A 31 -5.31 11.90 3.19
N ARG A 32 -5.63 10.74 2.60
CA ARG A 32 -4.64 9.83 2.00
C ARG A 32 -3.89 10.51 0.85
N PHE A 33 -4.62 11.17 -0.05
CA PHE A 33 -4.04 11.91 -1.16
C PHE A 33 -3.15 13.07 -0.66
N ASP A 34 -3.65 13.87 0.27
CA ASP A 34 -2.94 15.03 0.82
C ASP A 34 -1.67 14.62 1.57
N LEU A 35 -1.71 13.48 2.28
CA LEU A 35 -0.55 12.94 2.96
C LEU A 35 0.56 12.56 1.97
N ILE A 36 0.24 11.80 0.93
CA ILE A 36 1.24 11.35 -0.06
C ILE A 36 1.81 12.56 -0.80
N SER A 37 0.94 13.46 -1.29
CA SER A 37 1.36 14.65 -2.04
C SER A 37 2.19 15.61 -1.18
N GLY A 38 1.81 15.79 0.09
CA GLY A 38 2.56 16.58 1.06
C GLY A 38 3.95 16.01 1.36
N VAL A 39 4.07 14.68 1.51
CA VAL A 39 5.36 14.02 1.71
C VAL A 39 6.22 14.14 0.45
N ARG A 40 5.67 13.91 -0.75
CA ARG A 40 6.38 14.07 -2.02
C ARG A 40 6.92 15.50 -2.16
N LYS A 41 6.07 16.50 -1.93
CA LYS A 41 6.46 17.91 -1.99
C LYS A 41 7.60 18.21 -1.02
N GLY A 42 7.48 17.83 0.25
CA GLY A 42 8.50 18.09 1.26
C GLY A 42 9.84 17.41 0.96
N LEU A 43 9.83 16.19 0.42
CA LEU A 43 11.04 15.51 -0.03
C LEU A 43 11.69 16.22 -1.21
N THR A 44 10.91 16.65 -2.20
CA THR A 44 11.40 17.40 -3.37
C THR A 44 12.07 18.71 -2.94
N GLU A 45 11.42 19.48 -2.09
CA GLU A 45 11.95 20.75 -1.55
C GLU A 45 13.23 20.54 -0.71
N ALA A 46 13.39 19.37 -0.09
CA ALA A 46 14.56 19.00 0.69
C ALA A 46 15.73 18.42 -0.16
N GLY A 47 15.60 18.38 -1.50
CA GLY A 47 16.62 17.87 -2.42
C GLY A 47 16.52 16.38 -2.75
N PHE A 48 15.37 15.74 -2.49
CA PHE A 48 15.09 14.33 -2.78
C PHE A 48 13.90 14.17 -3.75
N PRO A 49 13.95 14.71 -5.00
CA PRO A 49 12.80 14.71 -5.90
C PRO A 49 12.34 13.31 -6.31
N ASP A 50 13.27 12.37 -6.48
CA ASP A 50 13.00 11.00 -6.94
C ASP A 50 12.96 9.98 -5.79
N TYR A 51 12.79 10.47 -4.55
CA TYR A 51 12.80 9.59 -3.39
C TYR A 51 11.67 8.54 -3.46
N PRO A 52 11.98 7.24 -3.27
CA PRO A 52 11.00 6.17 -3.40
C PRO A 52 9.87 6.27 -2.38
N ILE A 53 8.63 6.31 -2.87
CA ILE A 53 7.40 6.28 -2.07
C ILE A 53 6.51 5.14 -2.55
N MET A 54 6.15 4.27 -1.62
CA MET A 54 5.18 3.20 -1.79
C MET A 54 3.94 3.54 -0.97
N ALA A 55 2.74 3.48 -1.56
CA ALA A 55 1.49 3.77 -0.89
C ALA A 55 0.74 2.49 -0.51
N GLY A 56 0.36 2.35 0.75
CA GLY A 56 -0.44 1.23 1.24
C GLY A 56 -1.89 1.32 0.74
N VAL A 57 -2.41 0.18 0.29
CA VAL A 57 -3.79 -0.02 -0.17
C VAL A 57 -4.39 -1.15 0.65
N LEU A 58 -5.34 -0.81 1.53
CA LEU A 58 -5.97 -1.69 2.48
C LEU A 58 -7.49 -1.67 2.24
N THR A 59 -7.94 -2.47 1.27
CA THR A 59 -9.37 -2.58 0.93
C THR A 59 -9.70 -3.99 0.44
N ASN A 60 -10.97 -4.35 0.49
CA ASN A 60 -11.48 -5.63 -0.02
C ASN A 60 -12.13 -5.50 -1.42
N SER A 61 -12.25 -4.28 -1.94
CA SER A 61 -12.83 -4.00 -3.25
C SER A 61 -11.75 -3.80 -4.31
N VAL A 62 -11.85 -4.49 -5.44
CA VAL A 62 -10.94 -4.31 -6.59
C VAL A 62 -11.04 -2.87 -7.11
N ASP A 63 -12.26 -2.37 -7.33
CA ASP A 63 -12.49 -1.02 -7.86
C ASP A 63 -11.89 0.05 -6.94
N GLU A 64 -12.12 -0.06 -5.64
CA GLU A 64 -11.56 0.87 -4.67
C GLU A 64 -10.02 0.78 -4.62
N ALA A 65 -9.45 -0.43 -4.73
CA ALA A 65 -8.00 -0.60 -4.81
C ALA A 65 -7.41 0.12 -6.02
N LEU A 66 -8.05 0.00 -7.19
CA LEU A 66 -7.62 0.68 -8.41
C LEU A 66 -7.77 2.20 -8.32
N GLU A 67 -8.86 2.69 -7.72
CA GLU A 67 -9.03 4.13 -7.44
C GLU A 67 -7.90 4.66 -6.54
N TRP A 68 -7.59 3.97 -5.45
CA TRP A 68 -6.56 4.38 -4.51
C TRP A 68 -5.15 4.31 -5.13
N LEU A 69 -4.87 3.32 -5.97
CA LEU A 69 -3.62 3.25 -6.74
C LEU A 69 -3.51 4.40 -7.73
N GLY A 70 -4.61 4.75 -8.40
CA GLY A 70 -4.67 5.91 -9.30
C GLY A 70 -4.42 7.23 -8.60
N ASP A 71 -5.04 7.43 -7.44
CA ASP A 71 -4.84 8.64 -6.62
C ASP A 71 -3.41 8.69 -6.04
N SER A 72 -2.88 7.55 -5.60
CA SER A 72 -1.50 7.46 -5.10
C SER A 72 -0.48 7.85 -6.18
N LYS A 73 -0.69 7.39 -7.42
CA LYS A 73 0.13 7.80 -8.57
C LYS A 73 0.10 9.31 -8.78
N LYS A 74 -1.11 9.90 -8.81
CA LYS A 74 -1.28 11.36 -8.98
C LYS A 74 -0.64 12.15 -7.86
N ALA A 75 -0.67 11.61 -6.64
CA ALA A 75 -0.06 12.22 -5.46
C ALA A 75 1.48 12.05 -5.38
N GLY A 76 2.08 11.24 -6.27
CA GLY A 76 3.53 11.08 -6.42
C GLY A 76 4.12 9.81 -5.81
N ALA A 77 3.33 8.78 -5.50
CA ALA A 77 3.83 7.45 -5.20
C ALA A 77 4.22 6.72 -6.50
N GLN A 78 5.27 5.91 -6.43
CA GLN A 78 5.75 5.10 -7.57
C GLN A 78 5.28 3.65 -7.49
N TRP A 79 4.91 3.16 -6.31
CA TRP A 79 4.46 1.77 -6.08
C TRP A 79 3.26 1.74 -5.14
N GLY A 80 2.45 0.68 -5.28
CA GLY A 80 1.41 0.31 -4.33
C GLY A 80 1.82 -0.87 -3.47
N LEU A 81 1.63 -0.80 -2.15
CA LEU A 81 1.70 -1.94 -1.26
C LEU A 81 0.27 -2.41 -0.99
N VAL A 82 -0.13 -3.49 -1.65
CA VAL A 82 -1.52 -3.95 -1.66
C VAL A 82 -1.71 -5.09 -0.68
N LEU A 83 -2.53 -4.87 0.35
CA LEU A 83 -2.84 -5.87 1.36
C LEU A 83 -3.84 -6.89 0.81
N ALA A 84 -3.64 -8.17 1.15
CA ALA A 84 -4.60 -9.22 0.83
C ALA A 84 -5.98 -8.92 1.45
N PRO A 85 -7.10 -9.10 0.71
CA PRO A 85 -8.43 -8.94 1.24
C PRO A 85 -8.68 -10.01 2.32
N GLY A 86 -9.09 -9.59 3.51
CA GLY A 86 -9.23 -10.48 4.67
C GLY A 86 -10.58 -10.40 5.38
N TYR A 87 -11.49 -9.52 4.94
CA TYR A 87 -12.74 -9.29 5.65
C TYR A 87 -13.64 -10.55 5.73
N PHE A 88 -13.72 -11.30 4.65
CA PHE A 88 -14.61 -12.46 4.56
C PHE A 88 -13.99 -13.80 5.05
N GLY A 89 -12.87 -13.75 5.77
CA GLY A 89 -12.28 -14.93 6.40
C GLY A 89 -12.12 -16.14 5.46
N ASN A 90 -12.97 -17.14 5.62
CA ASN A 90 -12.91 -18.39 4.83
C ASN A 90 -13.06 -18.21 3.30
N ALA A 91 -13.61 -17.10 2.83
CA ALA A 91 -13.67 -16.79 1.40
C ALA A 91 -12.32 -16.26 0.85
N ALA A 92 -11.43 -15.82 1.72
CA ALA A 92 -10.06 -15.42 1.36
C ALA A 92 -9.14 -16.64 1.24
N ASN A 93 -9.58 -17.66 0.49
CA ASN A 93 -8.74 -18.82 0.18
C ASN A 93 -7.68 -18.48 -0.88
N GLN A 94 -6.70 -19.37 -1.06
CA GLN A 94 -5.55 -19.14 -1.95
C GLN A 94 -5.98 -18.79 -3.38
N THR A 95 -6.97 -19.45 -3.95
CA THR A 95 -7.45 -19.19 -5.31
C THR A 95 -8.05 -17.80 -5.44
N ASN A 96 -8.92 -17.41 -4.50
CA ASN A 96 -9.58 -16.10 -4.53
C ASN A 96 -8.59 -14.95 -4.29
N ILE A 97 -7.59 -15.15 -3.42
CA ILE A 97 -6.52 -14.17 -3.19
C ILE A 97 -5.68 -14.00 -4.46
N GLN A 98 -5.31 -15.10 -5.12
CA GLN A 98 -4.54 -15.06 -6.36
C GLN A 98 -5.32 -14.34 -7.48
N GLU A 99 -6.60 -14.67 -7.65
CA GLU A 99 -7.47 -14.01 -8.63
C GLU A 99 -7.61 -12.51 -8.33
N TRP A 100 -7.84 -12.15 -7.07
CA TRP A 100 -7.94 -10.76 -6.65
C TRP A 100 -6.67 -9.97 -6.97
N TYR A 101 -5.49 -10.50 -6.64
CA TYR A 101 -4.21 -9.86 -6.97
C TYR A 101 -3.98 -9.76 -8.48
N THR A 102 -4.37 -10.77 -9.25
CA THR A 102 -4.28 -10.74 -10.70
C THR A 102 -5.12 -9.60 -11.28
N LEU A 103 -6.37 -9.47 -10.86
CA LEU A 103 -7.26 -8.39 -11.30
C LEU A 103 -6.70 -7.00 -10.96
N VAL A 104 -6.18 -6.83 -9.75
CA VAL A 104 -5.59 -5.56 -9.33
C VAL A 104 -4.29 -5.26 -10.08
N ALA A 105 -3.41 -6.25 -10.26
CA ALA A 105 -2.13 -6.07 -10.92
C ALA A 105 -2.28 -5.72 -12.41
N ASP A 106 -3.19 -6.41 -13.11
CA ASP A 106 -3.42 -6.22 -14.54
C ASP A 106 -3.98 -4.83 -14.87
N ALA A 107 -4.78 -4.25 -13.96
CA ALA A 107 -5.40 -2.94 -14.15
C ALA A 107 -4.70 -1.80 -13.40
N SER A 108 -3.70 -2.08 -12.59
CA SER A 108 -3.02 -1.06 -11.77
C SER A 108 -2.23 -0.07 -12.62
N PRO A 109 -2.37 1.25 -12.37
CA PRO A 109 -1.60 2.28 -13.08
C PRO A 109 -0.13 2.42 -12.62
N ILE A 110 0.26 1.71 -11.54
CA ILE A 110 1.62 1.65 -10.98
C ILE A 110 1.95 0.22 -10.57
N PRO A 111 3.22 -0.19 -10.54
CA PRO A 111 3.60 -1.51 -10.03
C PRO A 111 3.11 -1.72 -8.60
N ILE A 112 2.67 -2.94 -8.30
CA ILE A 112 2.23 -3.30 -6.96
C ILE A 112 3.18 -4.31 -6.32
N LEU A 113 3.30 -4.23 -5.00
CA LEU A 113 3.87 -5.25 -4.14
C LEU A 113 2.72 -5.88 -3.34
N THR A 114 2.62 -7.20 -3.38
CA THR A 114 1.63 -7.94 -2.57
C THR A 114 2.08 -7.96 -1.12
N TYR A 115 1.17 -7.66 -0.20
CA TYR A 115 1.44 -7.71 1.24
C TYR A 115 0.49 -8.70 1.92
N VAL A 116 1.08 -9.78 2.42
CA VAL A 116 0.36 -10.82 3.15
C VAL A 116 0.83 -10.75 4.60
N ALA A 117 0.01 -10.19 5.46
CA ALA A 117 0.30 -10.18 6.89
C ALA A 117 -0.12 -11.51 7.53
N SER A 118 0.67 -12.04 8.46
CA SER A 118 0.39 -13.30 9.16
C SER A 118 -0.97 -13.32 9.86
N HIS A 119 -1.50 -12.16 10.26
CA HIS A 119 -2.83 -12.03 10.84
C HIS A 119 -3.97 -12.25 9.83
N SER A 120 -3.79 -11.88 8.57
CA SER A 120 -4.77 -12.18 7.51
C SER A 120 -4.77 -13.66 7.14
N LEU A 121 -3.64 -14.35 7.29
CA LEU A 121 -3.53 -15.80 7.07
C LEU A 121 -4.21 -16.63 8.17
N ASN A 122 -4.22 -16.16 9.41
CA ASN A 122 -4.91 -16.83 10.51
C ASN A 122 -6.45 -16.77 10.35
N TYR A 123 -6.98 -15.77 9.66
CA TYR A 123 -8.39 -15.71 9.29
C TYR A 123 -8.74 -16.59 8.08
N ALA A 124 -7.79 -16.88 7.22
CA ALA A 124 -7.97 -17.69 6.01
C ALA A 124 -7.80 -19.20 6.23
N GLY A 125 -7.84 -19.69 7.49
CA GLY A 125 -7.78 -21.12 7.78
C GLY A 125 -6.49 -21.78 7.30
N GLY A 126 -5.36 -21.46 7.95
CA GLY A 126 -4.19 -22.32 7.98
C GLY A 126 -3.48 -22.55 6.65
N ILE A 127 -2.75 -21.58 6.16
CA ILE A 127 -1.56 -21.89 5.36
C ILE A 127 -0.48 -22.26 6.38
N SER A 128 -0.08 -23.53 6.38
CA SER A 128 1.02 -23.99 7.23
C SER A 128 2.29 -23.28 6.78
N SER A 129 3.13 -22.89 7.74
CA SER A 129 4.42 -22.25 7.50
C SER A 129 5.44 -23.11 6.73
N SER A 130 5.00 -24.26 6.20
CA SER A 130 5.80 -25.20 5.40
C SER A 130 5.60 -25.03 3.88
N GLU A 131 4.77 -24.07 3.43
CA GLU A 131 4.46 -23.86 2.00
C GLU A 131 4.85 -22.45 1.48
N CYS A 132 5.68 -21.71 2.22
CA CYS A 132 6.31 -20.47 1.75
C CYS A 132 7.76 -20.70 1.36
#